data_a1391c84d2f393ad1b4e297914affeb9
#
_entry.id   a1391c84d2f393ad1b4e297914affeb9
#
_cell.length_a   1.000
_cell.length_b   1.000
_cell.length_c   1.000
_cell.angle_alpha   90.00
_cell.angle_beta   90.00
_cell.angle_gamma   90.00
#
_symmetry.space_group_name_H-M   'P 1'
#
loop_
_entity.id
_entity.type
_entity.pdbx_description
1 polymer ?
#
loop_
_entity_poly.entity_id
_entity_poly.type
_entity_poly.pdbx_seq_one_letter_code
_entity_poly.pdbx_strand_id
1 'polypeptide(L)'
;MNIENLTLCEKIVSPSYIRQGSQARRGHEQLIRHLLDQGKCPEEGWSESTVELFLNELAVMDSNNFLGNCGVGEREGRVASSLVARRHYRLIHGIGRSGDIAAVQPKAAGSSLLNKLTNSVVLDILKISGVRSVASCFVVPMATGMSLTLCFLTLRHRRPKARYIIWPRIDQKSCFKSMITAGFEPVVVENVLVGDELRTDLETVQRKIQELGAENVLCVHSTTSCFAPRVPDRLEELATMCAKYDIPHIVNNAYGVQSSKCMHLIQQGARVGRIDAFVQSLDKNFMVPVGGAIIAGFDESFVQEISKMYP
;
A
#
# COMPACT_ATOMS: atom_id res chain seq x y z
N MET A 1 -7.10 -3.05 32.02
CA MET A 1 -6.94 -2.62 33.45
C MET A 1 -6.65 -1.11 33.45
N ASN A 2 -7.55 -0.29 33.97
CA ASN A 2 -7.30 1.15 34.15
C ASN A 2 -6.74 1.43 35.56
N ILE A 3 -6.43 2.70 35.88
CA ILE A 3 -5.85 3.10 37.17
C ILE A 3 -6.80 2.77 38.34
N GLU A 4 -8.13 2.95 38.16
CA GLU A 4 -9.11 2.62 39.19
C GLU A 4 -9.12 1.13 39.54
N ASN A 5 -9.09 0.27 38.50
CA ASN A 5 -9.02 -1.17 38.68
C ASN A 5 -7.71 -1.59 39.39
N LEU A 6 -6.59 -0.94 39.08
CA LEU A 6 -5.31 -1.21 39.75
C LEU A 6 -5.37 -0.83 41.24
N THR A 7 -5.99 0.29 41.57
CA THR A 7 -6.22 0.69 42.96
C THR A 7 -7.10 -0.32 43.72
N LEU A 8 -8.09 -0.90 43.05
CA LEU A 8 -8.90 -1.95 43.68
C LEU A 8 -8.09 -3.24 43.89
N CYS A 9 -7.16 -3.55 42.99
CA CYS A 9 -6.26 -4.70 43.15
C CYS A 9 -5.34 -4.60 44.39
N GLU A 10 -4.99 -3.39 44.82
CA GLU A 10 -4.20 -3.17 46.05
C GLU A 10 -4.89 -3.63 47.33
N LYS A 11 -6.21 -3.84 47.30
CA LYS A 11 -7.00 -4.42 48.39
C LYS A 11 -6.87 -5.97 48.48
N ILE A 12 -6.39 -6.58 47.36
CA ILE A 12 -6.32 -8.06 47.24
C ILE A 12 -4.87 -8.53 47.27
N VAL A 13 -3.98 -7.75 46.68
CA VAL A 13 -2.54 -8.06 46.55
C VAL A 13 -1.74 -6.85 47.09
N SER A 14 -0.58 -7.13 47.69
CA SER A 14 0.28 -6.09 48.23
C SER A 14 0.50 -4.94 47.26
N PRO A 15 0.34 -3.68 47.68
CA PRO A 15 0.54 -2.51 46.84
C PRO A 15 1.91 -2.44 46.15
N SER A 16 2.95 -3.02 46.75
CA SER A 16 4.29 -3.10 46.14
C SER A 16 4.30 -3.94 44.87
N TYR A 17 3.57 -5.08 44.85
CA TYR A 17 3.45 -5.95 43.67
C TYR A 17 2.56 -5.33 42.59
N ILE A 18 1.47 -4.67 43.00
CA ILE A 18 0.60 -3.97 42.06
C ILE A 18 1.36 -2.81 41.37
N ARG A 19 2.17 -2.05 42.11
CA ARG A 19 3.04 -1.01 41.51
C ARG A 19 4.01 -1.58 40.51
N GLN A 20 4.65 -2.72 40.79
CA GLN A 20 5.59 -3.39 39.88
C GLN A 20 4.87 -3.87 38.61
N GLY A 21 3.71 -4.51 38.74
CA GLY A 21 2.89 -4.92 37.60
C GLY A 21 2.38 -3.72 36.77
N SER A 22 2.00 -2.64 37.43
CA SER A 22 1.58 -1.37 36.77
C SER A 22 2.74 -0.74 35.99
N GLN A 23 3.97 -0.80 36.50
CA GLN A 23 5.14 -0.30 35.80
C GLN A 23 5.43 -1.12 34.52
N ALA A 24 5.35 -2.44 34.59
CA ALA A 24 5.50 -3.29 33.40
C ALA A 24 4.45 -2.96 32.33
N ARG A 25 3.19 -2.78 32.74
CA ARG A 25 2.11 -2.37 31.82
C ARG A 25 2.37 -1.03 31.17
N ARG A 26 2.86 -0.04 31.91
CA ARG A 26 3.20 1.29 31.37
C ARG A 26 4.22 1.21 30.23
N GLY A 27 5.10 0.23 30.22
CA GLY A 27 6.02 0.00 29.12
C GLY A 27 5.30 -0.26 27.80
N HIS A 28 4.29 -1.13 27.79
CA HIS A 28 3.46 -1.38 26.59
C HIS A 28 2.65 -0.13 26.19
N GLU A 29 2.04 0.54 27.16
CA GLU A 29 1.26 1.77 26.92
C GLU A 29 2.11 2.90 26.30
N GLN A 30 3.39 3.03 26.70
CA GLN A 30 4.32 4.00 26.13
C GLN A 30 4.67 3.68 24.68
N LEU A 31 4.89 2.41 24.33
CA LEU A 31 5.12 1.99 22.95
C LEU A 31 3.91 2.31 22.06
N ILE A 32 2.71 1.97 22.52
CA ILE A 32 1.46 2.26 21.80
C ILE A 32 1.27 3.76 21.64
N ARG A 33 1.45 4.53 22.72
CA ARG A 33 1.37 5.99 22.68
C ARG A 33 2.32 6.60 21.66
N HIS A 34 3.56 6.13 21.64
CA HIS A 34 4.58 6.63 20.71
C HIS A 34 4.22 6.36 19.25
N LEU A 35 3.72 5.14 18.96
CA LEU A 35 3.22 4.79 17.63
C LEU A 35 2.05 5.68 17.20
N LEU A 36 1.08 5.92 18.09
CA LEU A 36 -0.10 6.74 17.78
C LEU A 36 0.26 8.23 17.61
N ASP A 37 1.22 8.73 18.38
CA ASP A 37 1.69 10.11 18.32
C ASP A 37 2.47 10.39 17.03
N GLN A 38 3.35 9.49 16.65
CA GLN A 38 4.23 9.67 15.49
C GLN A 38 3.64 9.16 14.17
N GLY A 39 2.84 8.09 14.21
CA GLY A 39 2.34 7.40 13.02
C GLY A 39 3.46 6.82 12.15
N LYS A 40 4.62 6.49 12.73
CA LYS A 40 5.82 6.00 12.03
C LYS A 40 6.12 4.56 12.39
N CYS A 41 6.90 3.92 11.54
CA CYS A 41 7.44 2.60 11.83
C CYS A 41 8.37 2.68 13.06
N PRO A 42 8.13 1.87 14.12
CA PRO A 42 9.04 1.80 15.25
C PRO A 42 10.45 1.36 14.80
N GLU A 43 11.49 1.98 15.38
CA GLU A 43 12.88 1.60 15.09
C GLU A 43 13.18 0.16 15.55
N GLU A 44 12.59 -0.23 16.67
CA GLU A 44 12.66 -1.60 17.19
C GLU A 44 11.29 -2.27 17.09
N GLY A 45 11.28 -3.52 16.68
CA GLY A 45 10.06 -4.33 16.62
C GLY A 45 9.46 -4.56 18.00
N TRP A 46 8.13 -4.58 18.07
CA TRP A 46 7.43 -4.91 19.32
C TRP A 46 7.39 -6.43 19.56
N SER A 47 7.30 -6.82 20.84
CA SER A 47 6.98 -8.20 21.17
C SER A 47 5.57 -8.57 20.68
N GLU A 48 5.36 -9.84 20.36
CA GLU A 48 4.03 -10.34 19.95
C GLU A 48 2.95 -10.00 20.97
N SER A 49 3.28 -10.10 22.28
CA SER A 49 2.35 -9.73 23.36
C SER A 49 1.93 -8.26 23.34
N THR A 50 2.82 -7.33 22.95
CA THR A 50 2.48 -5.91 22.79
C THR A 50 1.57 -5.70 21.58
N VAL A 51 1.87 -6.37 20.46
CA VAL A 51 1.03 -6.32 19.25
C VAL A 51 -0.37 -6.87 19.55
N GLU A 52 -0.47 -8.03 20.19
CA GLU A 52 -1.75 -8.65 20.57
C GLU A 52 -2.56 -7.78 21.54
N LEU A 53 -1.90 -7.19 22.54
CA LEU A 53 -2.54 -6.22 23.43
C LEU A 53 -3.17 -5.08 22.65
N PHE A 54 -2.40 -4.45 21.77
CA PHE A 54 -2.87 -3.32 20.95
C PHE A 54 -4.03 -3.72 20.04
N LEU A 55 -3.91 -4.85 19.32
CA LEU A 55 -5.00 -5.33 18.45
C LEU A 55 -6.28 -5.65 19.23
N ASN A 56 -6.16 -6.21 20.44
CA ASN A 56 -7.31 -6.45 21.31
C ASN A 56 -7.96 -5.15 21.82
N GLU A 57 -7.15 -4.14 22.16
CA GLU A 57 -7.67 -2.81 22.55
C GLU A 57 -8.40 -2.14 21.38
N LEU A 58 -7.89 -2.22 20.15
CA LEU A 58 -8.60 -1.75 18.97
C LEU A 58 -9.91 -2.52 18.72
N ALA A 59 -9.88 -3.85 18.88
CA ALA A 59 -11.06 -4.67 18.64
C ALA A 59 -12.27 -4.30 19.52
N VAL A 60 -12.05 -3.94 20.77
CA VAL A 60 -13.16 -3.55 21.67
C VAL A 60 -13.80 -2.21 21.29
N MET A 61 -13.18 -1.44 20.39
CA MET A 61 -13.72 -0.18 19.85
C MET A 61 -14.67 -0.41 18.66
N ASP A 62 -14.79 -1.63 18.15
CA ASP A 62 -15.71 -1.98 17.06
C ASP A 62 -17.05 -2.47 17.60
N SER A 63 -18.15 -2.03 17.00
CA SER A 63 -19.52 -2.25 17.52
C SER A 63 -19.91 -3.72 17.66
N ASN A 64 -19.34 -4.60 16.83
CA ASN A 64 -19.57 -6.05 16.95
C ASN A 64 -19.01 -6.66 18.24
N ASN A 65 -18.15 -5.94 18.95
CA ASN A 65 -17.53 -6.36 20.22
C ASN A 65 -18.07 -5.58 21.44
N PHE A 66 -19.04 -4.69 21.28
CA PHE A 66 -19.60 -3.94 22.41
C PHE A 66 -20.33 -4.86 23.39
N LEU A 67 -20.09 -4.64 24.67
CA LEU A 67 -20.83 -5.35 25.72
C LEU A 67 -22.32 -5.00 25.65
N GLY A 68 -23.18 -6.01 25.72
CA GLY A 68 -24.63 -5.83 25.64
C GLY A 68 -25.17 -5.55 24.24
N ASN A 69 -24.35 -5.54 23.20
CA ASN A 69 -24.83 -5.42 21.83
C ASN A 69 -25.56 -6.71 21.41
N CYS A 70 -26.85 -6.60 21.09
CA CYS A 70 -27.63 -7.74 20.58
C CYS A 70 -27.38 -8.03 19.09
N GLY A 71 -26.62 -7.17 18.41
CA GLY A 71 -26.29 -7.31 16.98
C GLY A 71 -27.48 -7.17 16.03
N VAL A 72 -28.59 -6.59 16.46
CA VAL A 72 -29.75 -6.30 15.58
C VAL A 72 -29.34 -5.28 14.54
N GLY A 73 -29.55 -5.60 13.27
CA GLY A 73 -29.13 -4.76 12.14
C GLY A 73 -27.63 -4.80 11.81
N GLU A 74 -26.85 -5.51 12.60
CA GLU A 74 -25.42 -5.72 12.36
C GLU A 74 -25.26 -6.93 11.41
N ARG A 75 -25.12 -6.69 10.11
CA ARG A 75 -24.87 -7.77 9.13
C ARG A 75 -23.41 -8.05 8.97
N GLU A 76 -22.60 -7.03 9.05
CA GLU A 76 -21.14 -7.08 9.04
C GLU A 76 -20.64 -7.40 10.45
N GLY A 77 -19.42 -7.87 10.54
CA GLY A 77 -18.78 -8.16 11.83
C GLY A 77 -19.29 -9.46 12.48
N ARG A 78 -20.03 -10.29 11.77
CA ARG A 78 -20.45 -11.60 12.24
C ARG A 78 -19.65 -12.70 11.57
N VAL A 79 -18.97 -13.49 12.38
CA VAL A 79 -18.20 -14.65 11.91
C VAL A 79 -18.64 -15.87 12.70
N ALA A 80 -19.16 -16.88 11.99
CA ALA A 80 -19.66 -18.12 12.60
C ALA A 80 -18.52 -18.98 13.16
N SER A 81 -17.34 -18.99 12.51
CA SER A 81 -16.20 -19.76 12.94
C SER A 81 -15.39 -19.01 14.01
N SER A 82 -15.27 -19.58 15.19
CA SER A 82 -14.41 -19.06 16.25
C SER A 82 -12.91 -19.03 15.86
N LEU A 83 -12.47 -19.96 15.00
CA LEU A 83 -11.12 -19.96 14.47
C LEU A 83 -10.85 -18.73 13.59
N VAL A 84 -11.78 -18.40 12.69
CA VAL A 84 -11.67 -17.22 11.84
C VAL A 84 -11.73 -15.94 12.68
N ALA A 85 -12.64 -15.84 13.64
CA ALA A 85 -12.74 -14.69 14.53
C ALA A 85 -11.42 -14.43 15.29
N ARG A 86 -10.79 -15.48 15.84
CA ARG A 86 -9.49 -15.36 16.52
C ARG A 86 -8.37 -14.94 15.57
N ARG A 87 -8.32 -15.52 14.35
CA ARG A 87 -7.33 -15.14 13.32
C ARG A 87 -7.37 -13.66 12.98
N HIS A 88 -8.55 -13.05 13.03
CA HIS A 88 -8.76 -11.63 12.74
C HIS A 88 -8.76 -10.74 13.99
N TYR A 89 -8.38 -11.26 15.16
CA TYR A 89 -8.41 -10.51 16.42
C TYR A 89 -9.77 -9.82 16.69
N ARG A 90 -10.87 -10.35 16.14
CA ARG A 90 -12.22 -9.76 16.19
C ARG A 90 -12.36 -8.40 15.49
N LEU A 91 -11.35 -7.96 14.74
CA LEU A 91 -11.39 -6.81 13.85
C LEU A 91 -12.01 -7.23 12.52
N ILE A 92 -13.34 -7.37 12.50
CA ILE A 92 -14.07 -8.07 11.44
C ILE A 92 -14.76 -7.09 10.49
N HIS A 93 -14.94 -5.83 10.89
CA HIS A 93 -15.47 -4.82 10.00
C HIS A 93 -14.49 -4.55 8.85
N GLY A 94 -14.96 -4.79 7.61
CA GLY A 94 -14.14 -4.60 6.42
C GLY A 94 -13.86 -3.14 6.10
N ILE A 95 -12.76 -2.94 5.40
CA ILE A 95 -12.40 -1.68 4.76
C ILE A 95 -13.07 -1.64 3.38
N GLY A 96 -13.41 -0.45 2.89
CA GLY A 96 -13.94 -0.28 1.53
C GLY A 96 -15.39 -0.73 1.34
N ARG A 97 -16.13 -0.91 2.42
CA ARG A 97 -17.51 -1.38 2.42
C ARG A 97 -18.46 -0.54 1.56
N SER A 98 -18.23 0.74 1.44
CA SER A 98 -19.08 1.68 0.71
C SER A 98 -18.42 2.19 -0.57
N GLY A 99 -17.52 1.42 -1.17
CA GLY A 99 -16.77 1.84 -2.34
C GLY A 99 -15.71 2.93 -2.06
N ASP A 100 -15.33 3.11 -0.80
CA ASP A 100 -14.23 3.99 -0.40
C ASP A 100 -13.34 3.29 0.63
N ILE A 101 -12.23 2.75 0.16
CA ILE A 101 -11.25 2.04 1.00
C ILE A 101 -10.58 2.94 2.04
N ALA A 102 -10.62 4.25 1.84
CA ALA A 102 -10.04 5.23 2.76
C ALA A 102 -11.05 5.76 3.79
N ALA A 103 -12.35 5.46 3.65
CA ALA A 103 -13.39 5.96 4.55
C ALA A 103 -13.30 5.35 5.95
N VAL A 104 -13.54 6.20 6.94
CA VAL A 104 -13.75 5.76 8.33
C VAL A 104 -15.11 5.09 8.44
N GLN A 105 -15.15 3.89 9.03
CA GLN A 105 -16.39 3.17 9.28
C GLN A 105 -16.96 3.60 10.64
N PRO A 106 -18.14 4.23 10.70
CA PRO A 106 -18.68 4.78 11.95
C PRO A 106 -18.89 3.74 13.05
N LYS A 107 -19.16 2.49 12.67
CA LYS A 107 -19.38 1.38 13.60
C LYS A 107 -18.09 0.64 14.00
N ALA A 108 -16.96 0.99 13.42
CA ALA A 108 -15.71 0.26 13.56
C ALA A 108 -14.53 1.23 13.72
N ALA A 109 -14.49 1.89 14.86
CA ALA A 109 -13.45 2.86 15.17
C ALA A 109 -12.07 2.21 15.24
N GLY A 110 -11.98 1.02 15.84
CA GLY A 110 -10.72 0.28 15.96
C GLY A 110 -10.19 -0.19 14.61
N SER A 111 -11.03 -0.82 13.79
CA SER A 111 -10.65 -1.22 12.42
C SER A 111 -10.26 -0.02 11.55
N SER A 112 -10.98 1.10 11.69
CA SER A 112 -10.66 2.34 10.95
C SER A 112 -9.32 2.93 11.38
N LEU A 113 -9.04 2.96 12.68
CA LEU A 113 -7.78 3.44 13.23
C LEU A 113 -6.62 2.56 12.75
N LEU A 114 -6.79 1.24 12.81
CA LEU A 114 -5.77 0.30 12.32
C LEU A 114 -5.45 0.52 10.84
N ASN A 115 -6.48 0.73 10.01
CA ASN A 115 -6.27 1.01 8.58
C ASN A 115 -5.47 2.30 8.35
N LYS A 116 -5.88 3.39 8.98
CA LYS A 116 -5.19 4.69 8.85
C LYS A 116 -3.74 4.60 9.35
N LEU A 117 -3.54 3.97 10.49
CA LEU A 117 -2.22 3.77 11.06
C LEU A 117 -1.33 2.88 10.16
N THR A 118 -1.90 1.81 9.60
CA THR A 118 -1.18 0.96 8.63
C THR A 118 -0.70 1.77 7.43
N ASN A 119 -1.55 2.61 6.84
CA ASN A 119 -1.15 3.45 5.72
C ASN A 119 -0.04 4.44 6.11
N SER A 120 -0.11 5.01 7.31
CA SER A 120 0.91 5.93 7.83
C SER A 120 2.26 5.25 8.04
N VAL A 121 2.27 4.09 8.69
CA VAL A 121 3.48 3.30 8.93
C VAL A 121 4.09 2.80 7.62
N VAL A 122 3.27 2.35 6.68
CA VAL A 122 3.73 1.91 5.36
C VAL A 122 4.33 3.08 4.57
N LEU A 123 3.74 4.27 4.64
CA LEU A 123 4.31 5.47 4.02
C LEU A 123 5.71 5.78 4.57
N ASP A 124 5.88 5.67 5.89
CA ASP A 124 7.17 5.86 6.54
C ASP A 124 8.19 4.79 6.11
N ILE A 125 7.78 3.52 6.01
CA ILE A 125 8.63 2.43 5.49
C ILE A 125 9.11 2.74 4.05
N LEU A 126 8.24 3.22 3.17
CA LEU A 126 8.62 3.60 1.80
C LEU A 126 9.66 4.74 1.80
N LYS A 127 9.53 5.71 2.72
CA LYS A 127 10.51 6.79 2.89
C LYS A 127 11.85 6.30 3.39
N ILE A 128 11.85 5.45 4.41
CA ILE A 128 13.05 4.82 4.98
C ILE A 128 13.75 3.95 3.92
N SER A 129 12.97 3.23 3.09
CA SER A 129 13.50 2.37 2.02
C SER A 129 14.11 3.14 0.86
N GLY A 130 13.95 4.48 0.78
CA GLY A 130 14.65 5.33 -0.18
C GLY A 130 13.79 6.26 -1.03
N VAL A 131 12.45 6.16 -1.02
CA VAL A 131 11.56 7.09 -1.75
C VAL A 131 11.10 8.20 -0.80
N ARG A 132 12.03 9.11 -0.45
CA ARG A 132 11.80 10.14 0.58
C ARG A 132 10.72 11.16 0.22
N SER A 133 10.54 11.43 -1.07
CA SER A 133 9.56 12.42 -1.57
C SER A 133 8.17 11.85 -1.82
N VAL A 134 7.91 10.57 -1.52
CA VAL A 134 6.57 10.00 -1.63
C VAL A 134 5.60 10.77 -0.73
N ALA A 135 4.49 11.25 -1.32
CA ALA A 135 3.53 12.10 -0.62
C ALA A 135 2.47 11.29 0.11
N SER A 136 1.95 10.25 -0.54
CA SER A 136 0.83 9.47 -0.02
C SER A 136 0.88 8.02 -0.49
N CYS A 137 0.26 7.13 0.28
CA CYS A 137 0.03 5.75 -0.12
C CYS A 137 -1.22 5.19 0.56
N PHE A 138 -1.72 4.07 0.04
CA PHE A 138 -2.71 3.26 0.72
C PHE A 138 -2.49 1.77 0.43
N VAL A 139 -2.85 0.96 1.42
CA VAL A 139 -2.86 -0.50 1.30
C VAL A 139 -4.19 -0.93 0.69
N VAL A 140 -4.13 -1.79 -0.32
CA VAL A 140 -5.30 -2.32 -1.00
C VAL A 140 -5.31 -3.85 -0.91
N PRO A 141 -6.47 -4.49 -0.59
CA PRO A 141 -6.57 -5.95 -0.47
C PRO A 141 -6.68 -6.62 -1.85
N MET A 142 -5.76 -6.29 -2.74
CA MET A 142 -5.67 -6.83 -4.10
C MET A 142 -4.22 -7.05 -4.49
N ALA A 143 -3.97 -8.07 -5.31
CA ALA A 143 -2.65 -8.32 -5.87
C ALA A 143 -2.22 -7.19 -6.82
N THR A 144 -0.90 -7.07 -7.06
CA THR A 144 -0.25 -6.03 -7.88
C THR A 144 -0.96 -5.79 -9.23
N GLY A 145 -1.35 -6.85 -9.94
CA GLY A 145 -2.02 -6.70 -11.24
C GLY A 145 -3.33 -5.93 -11.18
N MET A 146 -4.18 -6.21 -10.18
CA MET A 146 -5.43 -5.45 -9.98
C MET A 146 -5.18 -4.04 -9.48
N SER A 147 -4.13 -3.85 -8.66
CA SER A 147 -3.72 -2.51 -8.22
C SER A 147 -3.26 -1.64 -9.38
N LEU A 148 -2.51 -2.21 -10.33
CA LEU A 148 -2.17 -1.54 -11.60
C LEU A 148 -3.40 -1.21 -12.43
N THR A 149 -4.37 -2.14 -12.51
CA THR A 149 -5.65 -1.91 -13.18
C THR A 149 -6.39 -0.70 -12.60
N LEU A 150 -6.43 -0.53 -11.27
CA LEU A 150 -7.01 0.68 -10.63
C LEU A 150 -6.29 1.96 -11.06
N CYS A 151 -4.95 1.95 -11.09
CA CYS A 151 -4.18 3.11 -11.57
C CYS A 151 -4.55 3.48 -13.01
N PHE A 152 -4.65 2.48 -13.90
CA PHE A 152 -5.02 2.72 -15.31
C PHE A 152 -6.45 3.21 -15.45
N LEU A 153 -7.40 2.68 -14.69
CA LEU A 153 -8.80 3.14 -14.68
C LEU A 153 -8.92 4.57 -14.19
N THR A 154 -8.15 4.96 -13.17
CA THR A 154 -8.10 6.35 -12.68
C THR A 154 -7.56 7.28 -13.78
N LEU A 155 -6.46 6.89 -14.43
CA LEU A 155 -5.90 7.66 -15.52
C LEU A 155 -6.86 7.80 -16.72
N ARG A 156 -7.76 6.85 -16.96
CA ARG A 156 -8.80 6.95 -17.98
C ARG A 156 -9.67 8.19 -17.78
N HIS A 157 -10.00 8.54 -16.55
CA HIS A 157 -10.80 9.73 -16.25
C HIS A 157 -10.03 11.02 -16.57
N ARG A 158 -8.73 11.03 -16.33
CA ARG A 158 -7.86 12.17 -16.65
C ARG A 158 -7.52 12.26 -18.14
N ARG A 159 -7.52 11.12 -18.86
CA ARG A 159 -7.16 11.00 -20.29
C ARG A 159 -8.19 10.16 -21.07
N PRO A 160 -9.44 10.66 -21.22
CA PRO A 160 -10.56 9.84 -21.74
C PRO A 160 -10.40 9.44 -23.22
N LYS A 161 -9.54 10.14 -23.98
CA LYS A 161 -9.27 9.81 -25.39
C LYS A 161 -8.13 8.79 -25.56
N ALA A 162 -7.32 8.57 -24.51
CA ALA A 162 -6.17 7.68 -24.58
C ALA A 162 -6.61 6.23 -24.73
N ARG A 163 -5.89 5.48 -25.55
CA ARG A 163 -6.16 4.07 -25.88
C ARG A 163 -4.98 3.15 -25.58
N TYR A 164 -3.76 3.67 -25.59
CA TYR A 164 -2.54 2.89 -25.59
C TYR A 164 -1.80 3.00 -24.27
N ILE A 165 -1.20 1.90 -23.82
CA ILE A 165 -0.21 1.89 -22.73
C ILE A 165 1.11 1.38 -23.32
N ILE A 166 2.14 2.21 -23.29
CA ILE A 166 3.48 1.81 -23.73
C ILE A 166 4.15 1.05 -22.60
N TRP A 167 4.61 -0.15 -22.89
CA TRP A 167 5.12 -1.09 -21.91
C TRP A 167 6.43 -1.72 -22.35
N PRO A 168 7.59 -1.32 -21.77
CA PRO A 168 8.82 -2.07 -21.89
C PRO A 168 8.62 -3.48 -21.35
N ARG A 169 8.84 -4.49 -22.18
CA ARG A 169 8.44 -5.86 -21.91
C ARG A 169 9.13 -6.46 -20.70
N ILE A 170 8.34 -7.09 -19.86
CA ILE A 170 8.80 -8.08 -18.88
C ILE A 170 7.99 -9.36 -19.02
N ASP A 171 8.57 -10.50 -18.67
CA ASP A 171 7.88 -11.79 -18.76
C ASP A 171 6.97 -12.02 -17.53
N GLN A 172 6.02 -11.11 -17.33
CA GLN A 172 5.04 -11.17 -16.26
C GLN A 172 3.63 -10.95 -16.78
N LYS A 173 2.88 -12.05 -16.88
CA LYS A 173 1.50 -12.05 -17.42
C LYS A 173 0.56 -11.06 -16.73
N SER A 174 0.71 -10.84 -15.41
CA SER A 174 -0.16 -9.94 -14.66
C SER A 174 -0.04 -8.48 -15.12
N CYS A 175 1.15 -8.02 -15.51
CA CYS A 175 1.34 -6.68 -16.05
C CYS A 175 0.62 -6.52 -17.38
N PHE A 176 0.79 -7.48 -18.30
CA PHE A 176 0.11 -7.46 -19.59
C PHE A 176 -1.42 -7.53 -19.43
N LYS A 177 -1.90 -8.46 -18.59
CA LYS A 177 -3.33 -8.60 -18.34
C LYS A 177 -3.95 -7.38 -17.68
N SER A 178 -3.25 -6.69 -16.79
CA SER A 178 -3.79 -5.50 -16.11
C SER A 178 -4.17 -4.38 -17.08
N MET A 179 -3.38 -4.19 -18.14
CA MET A 179 -3.64 -3.21 -19.19
C MET A 179 -4.90 -3.58 -19.99
N ILE A 180 -5.00 -4.84 -20.42
CA ILE A 180 -6.17 -5.35 -21.16
C ILE A 180 -7.43 -5.32 -20.28
N THR A 181 -7.32 -5.74 -19.01
CA THR A 181 -8.44 -5.72 -18.05
C THR A 181 -8.95 -4.32 -17.83
N ALA A 182 -8.05 -3.32 -17.81
CA ALA A 182 -8.43 -1.91 -17.77
C ALA A 182 -9.01 -1.39 -19.11
N GLY A 183 -9.03 -2.22 -20.16
CA GLY A 183 -9.58 -1.89 -21.47
C GLY A 183 -8.69 -1.06 -22.37
N PHE A 184 -7.37 -1.16 -22.18
CA PHE A 184 -6.35 -0.48 -22.99
C PHE A 184 -5.60 -1.45 -23.89
N GLU A 185 -5.04 -0.93 -24.96
CA GLU A 185 -4.21 -1.66 -25.90
C GLU A 185 -2.72 -1.55 -25.49
N PRO A 186 -2.07 -2.68 -25.11
CA PRO A 186 -0.66 -2.66 -24.77
C PRO A 186 0.21 -2.46 -26.02
N VAL A 187 1.05 -1.45 -26.00
CA VAL A 187 2.11 -1.24 -27.00
C VAL A 187 3.40 -1.79 -26.41
N VAL A 188 3.70 -3.02 -26.79
CA VAL A 188 4.88 -3.74 -26.28
C VAL A 188 6.15 -3.21 -26.94
N VAL A 189 7.11 -2.80 -26.12
CA VAL A 189 8.46 -2.44 -26.56
C VAL A 189 9.43 -3.53 -26.09
N GLU A 190 10.01 -4.24 -27.04
CA GLU A 190 11.01 -5.27 -26.75
C GLU A 190 12.29 -4.64 -26.19
N ASN A 191 12.97 -5.40 -25.32
CA ASN A 191 14.24 -4.95 -24.78
C ASN A 191 15.38 -5.11 -25.77
N VAL A 192 16.43 -4.32 -25.62
CA VAL A 192 17.68 -4.44 -26.35
C VAL A 192 18.72 -5.16 -25.50
N LEU A 193 19.55 -5.98 -26.16
CA LEU A 193 20.68 -6.63 -25.51
C LEU A 193 21.89 -5.69 -25.54
N VAL A 194 22.42 -5.34 -24.37
CA VAL A 194 23.62 -4.52 -24.22
C VAL A 194 24.63 -5.30 -23.38
N GLY A 195 25.66 -5.85 -24.02
CA GLY A 195 26.52 -6.84 -23.37
C GLY A 195 25.73 -8.13 -23.08
N ASP A 196 25.62 -8.47 -21.82
CA ASP A 196 24.83 -9.59 -21.27
C ASP A 196 23.54 -9.17 -20.56
N GLU A 197 23.15 -7.89 -20.68
CA GLU A 197 21.99 -7.33 -20.02
C GLU A 197 20.86 -6.99 -21.00
N LEU A 198 19.63 -7.38 -20.66
CA LEU A 198 18.42 -6.88 -21.32
C LEU A 198 18.03 -5.52 -20.73
N ARG A 199 18.01 -4.48 -21.57
CA ARG A 199 17.75 -3.10 -21.20
C ARG A 199 16.55 -2.52 -21.97
N THR A 200 15.94 -1.49 -21.41
CA THR A 200 14.86 -0.72 -22.05
C THR A 200 15.34 -0.07 -23.35
N ASP A 201 14.63 -0.29 -24.44
CA ASP A 201 14.83 0.43 -25.72
C ASP A 201 14.11 1.81 -25.66
N LEU A 202 14.86 2.82 -25.23
CA LEU A 202 14.33 4.20 -25.10
C LEU A 202 14.00 4.81 -26.47
N GLU A 203 14.76 4.49 -27.51
CA GLU A 203 14.53 5.03 -28.86
C GLU A 203 13.19 4.55 -29.40
N THR A 204 12.91 3.24 -29.24
CA THR A 204 11.61 2.69 -29.63
C THR A 204 10.47 3.21 -28.78
N VAL A 205 10.65 3.42 -27.45
CA VAL A 205 9.63 4.08 -26.62
C VAL A 205 9.32 5.46 -27.15
N GLN A 206 10.34 6.28 -27.41
CA GLN A 206 10.14 7.64 -27.93
C GLN A 206 9.46 7.64 -29.30
N ARG A 207 9.89 6.77 -30.20
CA ARG A 207 9.29 6.61 -31.52
C ARG A 207 7.81 6.21 -31.41
N LYS A 208 7.46 5.28 -30.54
CA LYS A 208 6.07 4.88 -30.32
C LYS A 208 5.20 6.03 -29.76
N ILE A 209 5.72 6.86 -28.88
CA ILE A 209 5.02 8.06 -28.42
C ILE A 209 4.72 8.99 -29.61
N GLN A 210 5.68 9.21 -30.50
CA GLN A 210 5.54 10.10 -31.66
C GLN A 210 4.59 9.51 -32.71
N GLU A 211 4.67 8.20 -33.00
CA GLU A 211 3.79 7.51 -33.94
C GLU A 211 2.32 7.52 -33.51
N LEU A 212 2.06 7.31 -32.21
CA LEU A 212 0.71 7.22 -31.68
C LEU A 212 0.09 8.57 -31.36
N GLY A 213 0.90 9.59 -31.13
CA GLY A 213 0.50 10.86 -30.54
C GLY A 213 0.37 10.76 -29.01
N ALA A 214 1.02 11.69 -28.31
CA ALA A 214 1.08 11.67 -26.85
C ALA A 214 -0.32 11.69 -26.19
N GLU A 215 -1.30 12.35 -26.80
CA GLU A 215 -2.68 12.44 -26.34
C GLU A 215 -3.42 11.08 -26.35
N ASN A 216 -3.00 10.14 -27.20
CA ASN A 216 -3.57 8.80 -27.32
C ASN A 216 -2.89 7.79 -26.40
N VAL A 217 -1.76 8.16 -25.76
CA VAL A 217 -1.04 7.32 -24.80
C VAL A 217 -1.55 7.61 -23.40
N LEU A 218 -2.10 6.59 -22.73
CA LEU A 218 -2.58 6.69 -21.36
C LEU A 218 -1.42 6.92 -20.39
N CYS A 219 -0.42 6.06 -20.49
CA CYS A 219 0.77 6.13 -19.68
C CYS A 219 1.91 5.29 -20.28
N VAL A 220 3.12 5.53 -19.77
CA VAL A 220 4.22 4.56 -19.83
C VAL A 220 4.14 3.70 -18.57
N HIS A 221 4.17 2.38 -18.73
CA HIS A 221 4.16 1.43 -17.63
C HIS A 221 5.51 0.71 -17.56
N SER A 222 6.35 1.09 -16.60
CA SER A 222 7.70 0.55 -16.41
C SER A 222 7.78 -0.35 -15.17
N THR A 223 8.93 -1.03 -15.01
CA THR A 223 9.18 -1.98 -13.92
C THR A 223 10.58 -1.80 -13.35
N THR A 224 10.71 -1.78 -12.03
CA THR A 224 12.02 -1.77 -11.36
C THR A 224 12.65 -3.15 -11.30
N SER A 225 11.82 -4.19 -11.10
CA SER A 225 12.31 -5.56 -10.89
C SER A 225 11.23 -6.59 -11.19
N CYS A 226 11.67 -7.75 -11.65
CA CYS A 226 10.82 -8.91 -11.84
C CYS A 226 11.62 -10.20 -11.53
N PHE A 227 10.98 -11.35 -11.57
CA PHE A 227 11.64 -12.64 -11.37
C PHE A 227 12.44 -13.11 -12.60
N ALA A 228 12.21 -12.51 -13.76
CA ALA A 228 12.97 -12.82 -14.97
C ALA A 228 14.33 -12.09 -14.97
N PRO A 229 15.37 -12.67 -15.58
CA PRO A 229 16.72 -12.10 -15.59
C PRO A 229 16.81 -10.91 -16.56
N ARG A 230 16.49 -9.73 -16.06
CA ARG A 230 16.68 -8.44 -16.74
C ARG A 230 17.00 -7.34 -15.72
N VAL A 231 17.62 -6.27 -16.16
CA VAL A 231 17.86 -5.09 -15.34
C VAL A 231 16.59 -4.26 -15.18
N PRO A 232 16.50 -3.39 -14.16
CA PRO A 232 15.43 -2.42 -14.04
C PRO A 232 15.26 -1.58 -15.30
N ASP A 233 14.04 -1.14 -15.59
CA ASP A 233 13.82 -0.14 -16.64
C ASP A 233 14.61 1.14 -16.34
N ARG A 234 14.97 1.86 -17.39
CA ARG A 234 15.69 3.14 -17.32
C ARG A 234 14.72 4.24 -16.85
N LEU A 235 14.38 4.20 -15.53
CA LEU A 235 13.31 5.02 -14.96
C LEU A 235 13.57 6.52 -15.10
N GLU A 236 14.79 6.98 -14.94
CA GLU A 236 15.13 8.40 -15.00
C GLU A 236 14.89 8.95 -16.41
N GLU A 237 15.32 8.21 -17.43
CA GLU A 237 15.12 8.62 -18.81
C GLU A 237 13.66 8.49 -19.24
N LEU A 238 12.97 7.42 -18.81
CA LEU A 238 11.52 7.27 -19.06
C LEU A 238 10.73 8.39 -18.36
N ALA A 239 11.06 8.72 -17.12
CA ALA A 239 10.41 9.81 -16.38
C ALA A 239 10.63 11.16 -17.05
N THR A 240 11.86 11.45 -17.52
CA THR A 240 12.18 12.66 -18.29
C THR A 240 11.38 12.72 -19.58
N MET A 241 11.26 11.59 -20.28
CA MET A 241 10.44 11.49 -21.49
C MET A 241 8.96 11.72 -21.21
N CYS A 242 8.44 11.09 -20.14
CA CYS A 242 7.06 11.27 -19.70
C CYS A 242 6.75 12.73 -19.34
N ALA A 243 7.66 13.43 -18.68
CA ALA A 243 7.54 14.86 -18.40
C ALA A 243 7.54 15.69 -19.69
N LYS A 244 8.44 15.39 -20.64
CA LYS A 244 8.55 16.10 -21.92
C LYS A 244 7.28 16.02 -22.77
N TYR A 245 6.63 14.85 -22.79
CA TYR A 245 5.43 14.61 -23.62
C TYR A 245 4.12 14.72 -22.83
N ASP A 246 4.19 15.12 -21.57
CA ASP A 246 3.04 15.18 -20.64
C ASP A 246 2.25 13.86 -20.58
N ILE A 247 2.95 12.74 -20.49
CA ILE A 247 2.38 11.40 -20.39
C ILE A 247 2.55 10.90 -18.95
N PRO A 248 1.51 10.35 -18.31
CA PRO A 248 1.63 9.70 -17.00
C PRO A 248 2.61 8.54 -17.01
N HIS A 249 3.25 8.31 -15.86
CA HIS A 249 4.20 7.22 -15.66
C HIS A 249 3.81 6.38 -14.45
N ILE A 250 3.49 5.11 -14.66
CA ILE A 250 3.14 4.15 -13.62
C ILE A 250 4.24 3.09 -13.50
N VAL A 251 4.77 2.90 -12.29
CA VAL A 251 5.89 2.00 -12.05
C VAL A 251 5.43 0.75 -11.29
N ASN A 252 5.73 -0.43 -11.85
CA ASN A 252 5.61 -1.69 -11.11
C ASN A 252 6.88 -1.91 -10.27
N ASN A 253 6.74 -1.77 -8.97
CA ASN A 253 7.82 -2.00 -7.99
C ASN A 253 7.56 -3.24 -7.13
N ALA A 254 6.86 -4.24 -7.64
CA ALA A 254 6.36 -5.37 -6.86
C ALA A 254 7.44 -6.07 -5.99
N TYR A 255 8.69 -6.10 -6.43
CA TYR A 255 9.82 -6.73 -5.74
C TYR A 255 10.85 -5.72 -5.20
N GLY A 256 10.64 -4.43 -5.40
CA GLY A 256 11.72 -3.44 -5.29
C GLY A 256 11.98 -2.88 -3.90
N VAL A 257 11.05 -2.99 -2.92
CA VAL A 257 11.20 -2.28 -1.63
C VAL A 257 12.43 -2.69 -0.82
N GLN A 258 12.92 -3.91 -0.98
CA GLN A 258 14.15 -4.39 -0.32
C GLN A 258 15.43 -3.93 -1.02
N SER A 259 15.32 -3.42 -2.26
CA SER A 259 16.46 -2.95 -3.04
C SER A 259 16.58 -1.44 -2.96
N SER A 260 17.58 -0.96 -2.23
CA SER A 260 17.89 0.48 -2.18
C SER A 260 18.11 1.09 -3.57
N LYS A 261 18.67 0.31 -4.53
CA LYS A 261 18.82 0.74 -5.92
C LYS A 261 17.48 0.94 -6.62
N CYS A 262 16.54 -0.02 -6.51
CA CYS A 262 15.20 0.12 -7.11
C CYS A 262 14.44 1.31 -6.53
N MET A 263 14.48 1.48 -5.21
CA MET A 263 13.84 2.61 -4.54
C MET A 263 14.49 3.94 -4.93
N HIS A 264 15.82 3.96 -5.07
CA HIS A 264 16.54 5.12 -5.56
C HIS A 264 16.16 5.51 -6.99
N LEU A 265 16.00 4.54 -7.90
CA LEU A 265 15.55 4.81 -9.27
C LEU A 265 14.17 5.50 -9.30
N ILE A 266 13.23 5.06 -8.46
CA ILE A 266 11.92 5.72 -8.34
C ILE A 266 12.08 7.15 -7.82
N GLN A 267 12.88 7.33 -6.75
CA GLN A 267 13.15 8.66 -6.17
C GLN A 267 13.79 9.61 -7.18
N GLN A 268 14.78 9.13 -7.96
CA GLN A 268 15.44 9.96 -8.97
C GLN A 268 14.52 10.23 -10.15
N GLY A 269 13.80 9.23 -10.66
CA GLY A 269 12.83 9.43 -11.74
C GLY A 269 11.77 10.48 -11.39
N ALA A 270 11.25 10.46 -10.16
CA ALA A 270 10.32 11.50 -9.68
C ALA A 270 10.96 12.88 -9.55
N ARG A 271 12.27 12.95 -9.27
CA ARG A 271 13.02 14.23 -9.14
C ARG A 271 13.33 14.86 -10.49
N VAL A 272 13.71 14.07 -11.49
CA VAL A 272 14.18 14.58 -12.79
C VAL A 272 13.08 14.64 -13.85
N GLY A 273 11.94 13.95 -13.60
CA GLY A 273 10.88 13.86 -14.57
C GLY A 273 9.52 13.59 -13.91
N ARG A 274 8.70 12.73 -14.53
CA ARG A 274 7.34 12.42 -14.09
C ARG A 274 7.20 10.96 -13.70
N ILE A 275 6.83 10.71 -12.46
CA ILE A 275 6.29 9.44 -11.97
C ILE A 275 5.01 9.78 -11.20
N ASP A 276 3.86 9.27 -11.65
CA ASP A 276 2.57 9.57 -11.03
C ASP A 276 2.29 8.62 -9.86
N ALA A 277 2.53 7.31 -10.05
CA ALA A 277 2.39 6.33 -8.98
C ALA A 277 3.30 5.11 -9.20
N PHE A 278 3.52 4.38 -8.12
CA PHE A 278 4.15 3.06 -8.15
C PHE A 278 3.39 2.07 -7.27
N VAL A 279 3.46 0.79 -7.66
CA VAL A 279 2.75 -0.30 -6.97
C VAL A 279 3.77 -1.27 -6.39
N GLN A 280 3.65 -1.52 -5.08
CA GLN A 280 4.49 -2.45 -4.32
C GLN A 280 3.65 -3.63 -3.84
N SER A 281 4.10 -4.86 -4.05
CA SER A 281 3.45 -6.05 -3.49
C SER A 281 3.74 -6.21 -2.00
N LEU A 282 2.76 -6.70 -1.24
CA LEU A 282 2.94 -7.04 0.17
C LEU A 282 3.45 -8.47 0.36
N ASP A 283 2.97 -9.41 -0.46
CA ASP A 283 3.29 -10.84 -0.33
C ASP A 283 4.73 -11.20 -0.66
N LYS A 284 5.46 -10.33 -1.37
CA LYS A 284 6.85 -10.58 -1.78
C LYS A 284 7.86 -10.11 -0.72
N ASN A 285 7.85 -8.84 -0.41
CA ASN A 285 8.89 -8.23 0.41
C ASN A 285 8.45 -7.95 1.86
N PHE A 286 7.15 -7.85 2.13
CA PHE A 286 6.61 -7.74 3.48
C PHE A 286 6.26 -9.09 4.10
N MET A 287 6.43 -10.19 3.34
CA MET A 287 6.23 -11.58 3.79
C MET A 287 4.85 -11.84 4.42
N VAL A 288 3.83 -11.15 3.93
CA VAL A 288 2.44 -11.37 4.34
C VAL A 288 1.74 -12.31 3.36
N PRO A 289 0.61 -12.91 3.72
CA PRO A 289 -0.18 -13.74 2.81
C PRO A 289 -0.55 -13.02 1.52
N VAL A 290 -0.64 -13.79 0.42
CA VAL A 290 -1.03 -13.27 -0.90
C VAL A 290 -2.37 -12.53 -0.85
N GLY A 291 -2.46 -11.40 -1.55
CA GLY A 291 -3.70 -10.67 -1.74
C GLY A 291 -3.68 -9.20 -1.32
N GLY A 292 -2.50 -8.63 -1.12
CA GLY A 292 -2.35 -7.22 -0.81
C GLY A 292 -1.26 -6.51 -1.60
N ALA A 293 -1.47 -5.21 -1.83
CA ALA A 293 -0.47 -4.32 -2.43
C ALA A 293 -0.55 -2.93 -1.80
N ILE A 294 0.48 -2.13 -2.06
CA ILE A 294 0.55 -0.72 -1.74
C ILE A 294 0.52 0.05 -3.05
N ILE A 295 -0.34 1.05 -3.15
CA ILE A 295 -0.30 2.05 -4.20
C ILE A 295 0.22 3.33 -3.57
N ALA A 296 1.28 3.89 -4.13
CA ALA A 296 1.95 5.07 -3.62
C ALA A 296 2.27 6.06 -4.74
N GLY A 297 2.32 7.35 -4.42
CA GLY A 297 2.59 8.39 -5.41
C GLY A 297 3.10 9.69 -4.81
N PHE A 298 3.40 10.63 -5.68
CA PHE A 298 4.02 11.92 -5.36
C PHE A 298 3.01 13.08 -5.34
N ASP A 299 1.80 12.84 -5.86
CA ASP A 299 0.64 13.72 -5.78
C ASP A 299 -0.43 13.04 -4.92
N GLU A 300 -0.70 13.61 -3.75
CA GLU A 300 -1.69 13.09 -2.80
C GLU A 300 -3.09 13.03 -3.43
N SER A 301 -3.46 14.03 -4.26
CA SER A 301 -4.77 14.09 -4.90
C SER A 301 -4.97 12.92 -5.86
N PHE A 302 -3.93 12.56 -6.62
CA PHE A 302 -3.97 11.42 -7.54
C PHE A 302 -4.08 10.09 -6.80
N VAL A 303 -3.33 9.91 -5.71
CA VAL A 303 -3.42 8.71 -4.87
C VAL A 303 -4.81 8.56 -4.24
N GLN A 304 -5.43 9.68 -3.82
CA GLN A 304 -6.81 9.69 -3.32
C GLN A 304 -7.82 9.35 -4.43
N GLU A 305 -7.64 9.84 -5.65
CA GLU A 305 -8.48 9.44 -6.79
C GLU A 305 -8.39 7.94 -7.05
N ILE A 306 -7.17 7.35 -7.00
CA ILE A 306 -7.01 5.89 -7.18
C ILE A 306 -7.73 5.14 -6.06
N SER A 307 -7.68 5.60 -4.82
CA SER A 307 -8.36 4.92 -3.71
C SER A 307 -9.88 4.90 -3.88
N LYS A 308 -10.47 5.95 -4.48
CA LYS A 308 -11.90 6.04 -4.79
C LYS A 308 -12.34 5.15 -5.97
N MET A 309 -11.39 4.65 -6.77
CA MET A 309 -11.68 3.68 -7.83
C MET A 309 -11.83 2.25 -7.32
N TYR A 310 -11.50 2.00 -6.06
CA TYR A 310 -11.77 0.71 -5.41
C TYR A 310 -13.29 0.53 -5.26
N PRO A 311 -13.88 -0.57 -5.81
CA PRO A 311 -15.32 -0.77 -5.84
C PRO A 311 -15.93 -1.13 -4.48
#